data_fb65aee6de1fa784e60e3cc3a3ee3aec
#
_entry.id   fb65aee6de1fa784e60e3cc3a3ee3aec
#
_cell.length_a   1.000
_cell.length_b   1.000
_cell.length_c   1.000
_cell.angle_alpha   90.00
_cell.angle_beta   90.00
_cell.angle_gamma   90.00
#
_symmetry.space_group_name_H-M   'P 1'
#
loop_
_entity.id
_entity.type
_entity.pdbx_description
1 polymer ?
#
loop_
_entity_poly.entity_id
_entity_poly.type
_entity_poly.pdbx_seq_one_letter_code
_entity_poly.pdbx_strand_id
1 'polypeptide(L)'
;MKRSSILAVWALALVAGACSPQTFTMNLETRQPSLSGFDLGGKSLSVVYLEEAGKDTVFAKNLATGFAEALEKDYFGGRQAVGVYKMDKKPGADYASRDTLLNLVMDSGDDVIFLFDAPTFQEASLGEKNPSSLQSPDSARVVVAKVPYSLRMYAYDSMNKADTVRTFVGNSTLNQVIFGSEKMTEAQYRRHLWDNSVNMASQAADAGSRSAAKFKSVWKEEAFSFYYYDSTAWTDAAEAAYSFQWKKAVDKWMSLLNTKNYEKRAYAEYNLAAACFLMGDVELASQWLDQSDKDGKVYLSDSLRRKIAAKLQR
;
A
#
# COMPACT_ATOMS: atom_id res chain seq x y z
N MET A 1 -47.24 51.04 10.48
CA MET A 1 -47.08 50.06 9.35
C MET A 1 -45.66 49.50 9.14
N LYS A 2 -44.68 49.61 10.06
CA LYS A 2 -43.31 49.09 9.87
C LYS A 2 -42.97 47.80 10.62
N ARG A 3 -43.80 47.33 11.57
CA ARG A 3 -43.52 46.08 12.33
C ARG A 3 -44.01 44.82 11.66
N SER A 4 -45.05 44.89 10.84
CA SER A 4 -45.59 43.73 10.12
C SER A 4 -44.68 43.24 8.95
N SER A 5 -43.94 44.16 8.33
CA SER A 5 -43.02 43.84 7.22
C SER A 5 -41.76 43.12 7.69
N ILE A 6 -41.29 43.38 8.90
CA ILE A 6 -40.09 42.70 9.47
C ILE A 6 -40.42 41.24 9.84
N LEU A 7 -41.59 41.01 10.42
CA LEU A 7 -42.04 39.62 10.74
C LEU A 7 -42.27 38.78 9.49
N ALA A 8 -42.77 39.37 8.40
CA ALA A 8 -42.93 38.66 7.13
C ALA A 8 -41.57 38.26 6.48
N VAL A 9 -40.56 39.12 6.60
CA VAL A 9 -39.20 38.85 6.11
C VAL A 9 -38.52 37.73 6.91
N TRP A 10 -38.70 37.72 8.24
CA TRP A 10 -38.19 36.65 9.09
C TRP A 10 -38.92 35.30 8.88
N ALA A 11 -40.22 35.32 8.64
CA ALA A 11 -40.98 34.14 8.30
C ALA A 11 -40.58 33.57 6.92
N LEU A 12 -40.29 34.44 5.93
CA LEU A 12 -39.79 34.00 4.62
C LEU A 12 -38.37 33.40 4.71
N ALA A 13 -37.47 33.96 5.55
CA ALA A 13 -36.14 33.47 5.77
C ALA A 13 -36.11 32.07 6.45
N LEU A 14 -37.04 31.84 7.38
CA LEU A 14 -37.22 30.54 8.04
C LEU A 14 -37.73 29.44 7.08
N VAL A 15 -38.61 29.80 6.14
CA VAL A 15 -39.13 28.85 5.13
C VAL A 15 -38.10 28.55 4.06
N ALA A 16 -37.23 29.49 3.71
CA ALA A 16 -36.16 29.28 2.75
C ALA A 16 -35.07 28.31 3.31
N GLY A 17 -34.82 28.29 4.61
CA GLY A 17 -33.87 27.38 5.25
C GLY A 17 -34.32 25.93 5.26
N ALA A 18 -35.62 25.65 5.25
CA ALA A 18 -36.17 24.28 5.23
C ALA A 18 -36.08 23.58 3.86
N CYS A 19 -35.81 24.31 2.80
CA CYS A 19 -35.71 23.78 1.43
C CYS A 19 -34.27 23.55 0.92
N SER A 20 -33.23 23.91 1.70
CA SER A 20 -31.85 23.72 1.30
C SER A 20 -31.34 22.31 1.64
N PRO A 21 -30.45 21.73 0.82
CA PRO A 21 -29.84 20.46 1.14
C PRO A 21 -28.96 20.61 2.38
N GLN A 22 -29.02 19.61 3.23
CA GLN A 22 -28.12 19.44 4.36
C GLN A 22 -27.09 18.35 4.03
N THR A 23 -26.01 18.28 4.79
CA THR A 23 -25.02 17.22 4.66
C THR A 23 -24.74 16.55 5.99
N PHE A 24 -24.55 15.24 5.97
CA PHE A 24 -23.93 14.52 7.07
C PHE A 24 -22.61 13.93 6.61
N THR A 25 -21.66 13.84 7.51
CA THR A 25 -20.30 13.33 7.20
C THR A 25 -20.03 12.10 8.04
N MET A 26 -19.47 11.10 7.39
CA MET A 26 -19.00 9.86 8.00
C MET A 26 -17.49 9.78 7.81
N ASN A 27 -16.77 9.48 8.88
CA ASN A 27 -15.38 9.13 8.81
C ASN A 27 -15.26 7.61 8.61
N LEU A 28 -14.69 7.21 7.51
CA LEU A 28 -14.58 5.81 7.11
C LEU A 28 -13.12 5.44 6.92
N GLU A 29 -12.73 4.29 7.46
CA GLU A 29 -11.43 3.72 7.14
C GLU A 29 -11.46 3.16 5.72
N THR A 30 -10.68 3.77 4.84
CA THR A 30 -10.50 3.32 3.46
C THR A 30 -9.11 2.72 3.29
N ARG A 31 -9.05 1.61 2.56
CA ARG A 31 -7.78 0.97 2.24
C ARG A 31 -7.07 1.77 1.15
N GLN A 32 -5.95 2.40 1.52
CA GLN A 32 -5.06 3.04 0.57
C GLN A 32 -4.12 1.99 -0.04
N PRO A 33 -3.84 2.06 -1.34
CA PRO A 33 -2.89 1.13 -1.94
C PRO A 33 -1.50 1.32 -1.35
N SER A 34 -0.71 0.28 -1.50
CA SER A 34 0.69 0.28 -1.11
C SER A 34 1.51 1.31 -1.89
N LEU A 35 2.65 1.73 -1.33
CA LEU A 35 3.59 2.63 -2.00
C LEU A 35 4.15 2.01 -3.30
N SER A 36 4.20 0.68 -3.39
CA SER A 36 4.61 -0.05 -4.59
C SER A 36 3.57 -0.02 -5.71
N GLY A 37 2.32 0.32 -5.41
CA GLY A 37 1.19 0.20 -6.31
C GLY A 37 0.71 -1.24 -6.55
N PHE A 38 1.25 -2.23 -5.82
CA PHE A 38 0.71 -3.59 -5.79
C PHE A 38 -0.45 -3.69 -4.82
N ASP A 39 -1.50 -4.34 -5.23
CA ASP A 39 -2.58 -4.79 -4.34
C ASP A 39 -2.44 -6.29 -4.12
N LEU A 40 -2.06 -6.67 -2.90
CA LEU A 40 -1.85 -8.07 -2.50
C LEU A 40 -3.10 -8.69 -1.85
N GLY A 41 -4.19 -7.93 -1.74
CA GLY A 41 -5.41 -8.39 -1.05
C GLY A 41 -6.07 -9.57 -1.73
N GLY A 42 -6.27 -10.66 -0.98
CA GLY A 42 -6.91 -11.87 -1.47
C GLY A 42 -6.08 -12.70 -2.44
N LYS A 43 -4.77 -12.42 -2.56
CA LYS A 43 -3.85 -13.13 -3.45
C LYS A 43 -2.89 -14.00 -2.66
N SER A 44 -2.51 -15.14 -3.23
CA SER A 44 -1.42 -15.97 -2.75
C SER A 44 -0.07 -15.43 -3.23
N LEU A 45 0.97 -15.59 -2.40
CA LEU A 45 2.27 -14.98 -2.63
C LEU A 45 3.40 -15.97 -2.46
N SER A 46 4.42 -15.87 -3.34
CA SER A 46 5.69 -16.55 -3.18
C SER A 46 6.86 -15.59 -3.34
N VAL A 47 7.91 -15.87 -2.59
CA VAL A 47 9.18 -15.15 -2.66
C VAL A 47 10.25 -16.12 -3.18
N VAL A 48 10.95 -15.73 -4.22
CA VAL A 48 12.06 -16.47 -4.80
C VAL A 48 13.33 -15.65 -4.61
N TYR A 49 14.44 -16.29 -4.27
CA TYR A 49 15.75 -15.63 -4.26
C TYR A 49 16.74 -16.38 -5.16
N LEU A 50 17.56 -15.60 -5.86
CA LEU A 50 18.59 -16.14 -6.73
C LEU A 50 19.85 -16.46 -5.92
N GLU A 51 20.36 -17.66 -6.10
CA GLU A 51 21.64 -18.10 -5.59
C GLU A 51 22.67 -18.12 -6.72
N GLU A 52 23.80 -17.45 -6.51
CA GLU A 52 24.89 -17.45 -7.45
C GLU A 52 25.95 -18.47 -7.02
N ALA A 53 26.31 -19.41 -7.92
CA ALA A 53 27.26 -20.46 -7.61
C ALA A 53 28.58 -19.89 -7.05
N GLY A 54 29.05 -20.45 -5.92
CA GLY A 54 30.30 -20.03 -5.28
C GLY A 54 30.22 -18.76 -4.44
N LYS A 55 29.03 -18.13 -4.28
CA LYS A 55 28.83 -17.00 -3.37
C LYS A 55 28.03 -17.43 -2.13
N ASP A 56 28.28 -16.72 -1.02
CA ASP A 56 27.52 -16.96 0.22
C ASP A 56 26.05 -16.57 0.03
N THR A 57 25.18 -17.51 0.34
CA THR A 57 23.73 -17.39 0.17
C THR A 57 23.02 -16.90 1.42
N VAL A 58 23.73 -16.77 2.54
CA VAL A 58 23.15 -16.37 3.83
C VAL A 58 22.40 -15.07 3.70
N PHE A 59 22.98 -14.07 3.02
CA PHE A 59 22.33 -12.77 2.84
C PHE A 59 21.05 -12.87 2.00
N ALA A 60 21.10 -13.46 0.81
CA ALA A 60 19.96 -13.54 -0.10
C ALA A 60 18.79 -14.32 0.50
N LYS A 61 19.10 -15.48 1.12
CA LYS A 61 18.10 -16.29 1.83
C LYS A 61 17.42 -15.53 2.94
N ASN A 62 18.18 -14.91 3.84
CA ASN A 62 17.59 -14.21 4.99
C ASN A 62 16.86 -12.92 4.59
N LEU A 63 17.31 -12.23 3.54
CA LEU A 63 16.58 -11.12 2.94
C LEU A 63 15.17 -11.57 2.47
N ALA A 64 15.12 -12.64 1.68
CA ALA A 64 13.86 -13.20 1.17
C ALA A 64 12.95 -13.68 2.31
N THR A 65 13.54 -14.37 3.30
CA THR A 65 12.80 -14.84 4.48
C THR A 65 12.22 -13.66 5.29
N GLY A 66 13.03 -12.65 5.62
CA GLY A 66 12.54 -11.48 6.36
C GLY A 66 11.47 -10.68 5.60
N PHE A 67 11.54 -10.66 4.28
CA PHE A 67 10.49 -10.06 3.44
C PHE A 67 9.19 -10.88 3.52
N ALA A 68 9.28 -12.20 3.37
CA ALA A 68 8.13 -13.10 3.44
C ALA A 68 7.45 -13.08 4.82
N GLU A 69 8.23 -13.21 5.90
CA GLU A 69 7.75 -13.16 7.29
C GLU A 69 7.05 -11.84 7.62
N ALA A 70 7.57 -10.72 7.10
CA ALA A 70 6.94 -9.43 7.29
C ALA A 70 5.59 -9.31 6.58
N LEU A 71 5.45 -9.88 5.37
CA LEU A 71 4.17 -9.95 4.68
C LEU A 71 3.20 -10.89 5.39
N GLU A 72 3.68 -12.06 5.82
CA GLU A 72 2.88 -13.03 6.55
C GLU A 72 2.31 -12.45 7.85
N LYS A 73 3.18 -11.87 8.67
CA LYS A 73 2.82 -11.32 9.98
C LYS A 73 1.98 -10.05 9.88
N ASP A 74 2.50 -9.06 9.15
CA ASP A 74 1.99 -7.69 9.22
C ASP A 74 0.90 -7.43 8.18
N TYR A 75 0.92 -8.11 7.04
CA TYR A 75 -0.07 -7.93 5.99
C TYR A 75 -1.22 -8.93 6.10
N PHE A 76 -0.89 -10.21 6.31
CA PHE A 76 -1.88 -11.27 6.41
C PHE A 76 -2.29 -11.62 7.84
N GLY A 77 -1.64 -11.02 8.85
CA GLY A 77 -1.89 -11.29 10.27
C GLY A 77 -1.64 -12.76 10.66
N GLY A 78 -0.65 -13.40 10.02
CA GLY A 78 -0.31 -14.81 10.23
C GLY A 78 -1.31 -15.81 9.69
N ARG A 79 -2.31 -15.37 8.91
CA ARG A 79 -3.38 -16.25 8.38
C ARG A 79 -3.05 -16.88 7.03
N GLN A 80 -2.06 -16.36 6.34
CA GLN A 80 -1.61 -16.83 5.03
C GLN A 80 -0.10 -16.96 5.04
N ALA A 81 0.41 -18.15 4.78
CA ALA A 81 1.83 -18.42 4.65
C ALA A 81 2.36 -17.85 3.32
N VAL A 82 3.60 -17.38 3.33
CA VAL A 82 4.31 -16.91 2.14
C VAL A 82 5.49 -17.83 1.89
N GLY A 83 5.44 -18.59 0.81
CA GLY A 83 6.50 -19.53 0.43
C GLY A 83 7.80 -18.79 0.10
N VAL A 84 8.94 -19.38 0.52
CA VAL A 84 10.29 -18.88 0.17
C VAL A 84 11.04 -19.97 -0.55
N TYR A 85 11.45 -19.71 -1.81
CA TYR A 85 12.06 -20.68 -2.68
C TYR A 85 13.43 -20.20 -3.17
N LYS A 86 14.35 -21.16 -3.27
CA LYS A 86 15.67 -20.95 -3.85
C LYS A 86 15.64 -21.25 -5.33
N MET A 87 16.32 -20.45 -6.14
CA MET A 87 16.58 -20.71 -7.53
C MET A 87 18.03 -20.40 -7.90
N ASP A 88 18.69 -21.30 -8.60
CA ASP A 88 20.06 -21.09 -9.07
C ASP A 88 20.08 -20.04 -10.18
N LYS A 89 20.95 -19.04 -10.04
CA LYS A 89 21.13 -17.98 -11.03
C LYS A 89 21.87 -18.53 -12.25
N LYS A 90 21.20 -18.52 -13.41
CA LYS A 90 21.77 -18.95 -14.69
C LYS A 90 22.39 -17.76 -15.42
N PRO A 91 23.63 -17.90 -15.95
CA PRO A 91 24.25 -16.86 -16.78
C PRO A 91 23.38 -16.55 -18.02
N GLY A 92 23.18 -15.26 -18.28
CA GLY A 92 22.44 -14.79 -19.45
C GLY A 92 20.91 -14.93 -19.37
N ALA A 93 20.37 -15.43 -18.28
CA ALA A 93 18.92 -15.49 -18.10
C ALA A 93 18.35 -14.08 -17.80
N ASP A 94 17.22 -13.77 -18.45
CA ASP A 94 16.48 -12.52 -18.20
C ASP A 94 15.42 -12.77 -17.13
N TYR A 95 15.76 -12.38 -15.89
CA TYR A 95 14.86 -12.47 -14.75
C TYR A 95 13.84 -11.33 -14.67
N ALA A 96 13.99 -10.29 -15.53
CA ALA A 96 13.01 -9.22 -15.66
C ALA A 96 11.90 -9.57 -16.67
N SER A 97 12.05 -10.67 -17.40
CA SER A 97 11.06 -11.03 -18.41
C SER A 97 9.76 -11.54 -17.77
N ARG A 98 8.65 -11.19 -18.39
CA ARG A 98 7.33 -11.67 -18.02
C ARG A 98 7.26 -13.21 -18.02
N ASP A 99 7.82 -13.84 -19.05
CA ASP A 99 7.73 -15.29 -19.21
C ASP A 99 8.47 -16.05 -18.09
N THR A 100 9.62 -15.52 -17.64
CA THR A 100 10.33 -16.10 -16.49
C THR A 100 9.48 -16.05 -15.23
N LEU A 101 8.85 -14.90 -14.93
CA LEU A 101 8.04 -14.75 -13.72
C LEU A 101 6.69 -15.47 -13.82
N LEU A 102 6.11 -15.55 -15.01
CA LEU A 102 4.91 -16.35 -15.25
C LEU A 102 5.16 -17.84 -15.01
N ASN A 103 6.31 -18.36 -15.46
CA ASN A 103 6.68 -19.74 -15.18
C ASN A 103 6.81 -20.00 -13.67
N LEU A 104 7.36 -19.05 -12.91
CA LEU A 104 7.43 -19.17 -11.44
C LEU A 104 6.05 -19.15 -10.80
N VAL A 105 5.11 -18.35 -11.31
CA VAL A 105 3.69 -18.37 -10.90
C VAL A 105 3.11 -19.78 -11.15
N MET A 106 3.33 -20.33 -12.33
CA MET A 106 2.81 -21.67 -12.68
C MET A 106 3.43 -22.78 -11.83
N ASP A 107 4.72 -22.68 -11.52
CA ASP A 107 5.45 -23.68 -10.72
C ASP A 107 5.06 -23.62 -9.24
N SER A 108 4.83 -22.43 -8.69
CA SER A 108 4.43 -22.23 -7.28
C SER A 108 2.93 -22.41 -7.04
N GLY A 109 2.11 -22.14 -8.05
CA GLY A 109 0.65 -22.06 -7.93
C GLY A 109 0.15 -20.81 -7.23
N ASP A 110 0.99 -19.79 -7.04
CA ASP A 110 0.65 -18.53 -6.38
C ASP A 110 0.33 -17.42 -7.38
N ASP A 111 -0.44 -16.42 -6.94
CA ASP A 111 -0.89 -15.32 -7.80
C ASP A 111 0.20 -14.27 -8.06
N VAL A 112 1.07 -14.06 -7.06
CA VAL A 112 2.12 -13.02 -7.10
C VAL A 112 3.48 -13.60 -6.76
N ILE A 113 4.47 -13.29 -7.58
CA ILE A 113 5.87 -13.66 -7.35
C ILE A 113 6.72 -12.42 -7.07
N PHE A 114 7.53 -12.51 -6.03
CA PHE A 114 8.65 -11.61 -5.75
C PHE A 114 9.96 -12.34 -5.95
N LEU A 115 10.74 -11.94 -6.94
CA LEU A 115 12.04 -12.53 -7.25
C LEU A 115 13.16 -11.58 -6.86
N PHE A 116 13.92 -11.92 -5.83
CA PHE A 116 15.13 -11.20 -5.43
C PHE A 116 16.33 -11.64 -6.25
N ASP A 117 16.97 -10.71 -6.94
CA ASP A 117 18.27 -10.95 -7.57
C ASP A 117 19.38 -11.06 -6.49
N ALA A 118 20.48 -11.71 -6.84
CA ALA A 118 21.63 -11.78 -5.97
C ALA A 118 22.13 -10.34 -5.63
N PRO A 119 22.41 -10.04 -4.35
CA PRO A 119 22.88 -8.72 -3.96
C PRO A 119 24.25 -8.41 -4.58
N THR A 120 24.43 -7.14 -4.95
CA THR A 120 25.73 -6.66 -5.44
C THR A 120 26.39 -5.86 -4.33
N PHE A 121 27.44 -6.42 -3.74
CA PHE A 121 28.24 -5.76 -2.71
C PHE A 121 29.34 -4.90 -3.34
N GLN A 122 29.54 -3.71 -2.77
CA GLN A 122 30.62 -2.79 -3.15
C GLN A 122 31.80 -2.95 -2.19
N GLU A 123 32.88 -2.24 -2.46
CA GLU A 123 34.05 -2.25 -1.60
C GLU A 123 33.71 -1.74 -0.18
N ALA A 124 34.15 -2.49 0.82
CA ALA A 124 33.94 -2.16 2.22
C ALA A 124 34.83 -1.01 2.67
N SER A 125 34.31 -0.05 3.40
CA SER A 125 35.08 0.89 4.17
C SER A 125 35.29 0.40 5.60
N LEU A 126 36.51 0.43 6.09
CA LEU A 126 36.84 0.02 7.46
C LEU A 126 36.97 1.26 8.34
N GLY A 127 36.27 1.26 9.47
CA GLY A 127 36.32 2.31 10.48
C GLY A 127 36.59 1.72 11.86
N GLU A 128 37.38 2.41 12.67
CA GLU A 128 37.62 1.99 14.04
C GLU A 128 36.47 2.39 14.95
N LYS A 129 36.06 1.47 15.83
CA LYS A 129 35.11 1.74 16.89
C LYS A 129 35.85 1.74 18.23
N ASN A 130 35.57 2.75 19.05
CA ASN A 130 36.20 2.86 20.38
C ASN A 130 35.86 1.62 21.22
N PRO A 131 36.86 0.90 21.78
CA PRO A 131 36.64 -0.33 22.54
C PRO A 131 35.71 -0.19 23.75
N SER A 132 35.58 1.00 24.33
CA SER A 132 34.73 1.27 25.49
C SER A 132 33.23 1.07 25.28
N SER A 133 32.76 0.88 24.08
CA SER A 133 31.33 0.68 23.76
C SER A 133 30.91 -0.78 23.53
N LEU A 134 31.87 -1.71 23.50
CA LEU A 134 31.63 -3.16 23.37
C LEU A 134 32.43 -3.87 24.46
N GLN A 135 31.83 -4.86 25.14
CA GLN A 135 32.56 -5.74 26.07
C GLN A 135 33.57 -6.56 25.23
N SER A 136 34.78 -6.01 25.08
CA SER A 136 35.88 -6.65 24.37
C SER A 136 36.92 -7.13 25.39
N PRO A 137 37.52 -8.31 25.23
CA PRO A 137 38.70 -8.70 26.00
C PRO A 137 39.79 -7.63 25.87
N ASP A 138 40.57 -7.40 26.92
CA ASP A 138 41.51 -6.28 27.11
C ASP A 138 42.57 -6.06 26.00
N SER A 139 42.58 -6.82 24.92
CA SER A 139 43.52 -6.73 23.81
C SER A 139 42.89 -6.80 22.42
N ALA A 140 41.56 -6.75 22.31
CA ALA A 140 40.90 -6.88 21.02
C ALA A 140 40.59 -5.50 20.41
N ARG A 141 41.09 -5.27 19.21
CA ARG A 141 40.69 -4.15 18.38
C ARG A 141 39.37 -4.48 17.66
N VAL A 142 38.41 -3.59 17.76
CA VAL A 142 37.12 -3.76 17.10
C VAL A 142 37.04 -2.83 15.90
N VAL A 143 36.85 -3.40 14.73
CA VAL A 143 36.69 -2.67 13.48
C VAL A 143 35.27 -2.87 12.98
N VAL A 144 34.61 -1.77 12.60
CA VAL A 144 33.30 -1.82 11.94
C VAL A 144 33.51 -1.61 10.43
N ALA A 145 33.26 -2.64 9.67
CA ALA A 145 33.25 -2.55 8.22
C ALA A 145 31.85 -2.15 7.73
N LYS A 146 31.76 -1.13 6.89
CA LYS A 146 30.55 -0.71 6.19
C LYS A 146 30.64 -1.20 4.75
N VAL A 147 29.76 -2.12 4.38
CA VAL A 147 29.71 -2.72 3.03
C VAL A 147 28.45 -2.21 2.33
N PRO A 148 28.57 -1.23 1.43
CA PRO A 148 27.44 -0.81 0.62
C PRO A 148 27.00 -1.95 -0.29
N TYR A 149 25.67 -2.08 -0.48
CA TYR A 149 25.13 -3.06 -1.41
C TYR A 149 23.90 -2.51 -2.14
N SER A 150 23.65 -3.05 -3.33
CA SER A 150 22.43 -2.83 -4.08
C SER A 150 21.62 -4.12 -4.17
N LEU A 151 20.31 -3.94 -4.09
CA LEU A 151 19.31 -4.99 -4.25
C LEU A 151 18.47 -4.70 -5.48
N ARG A 152 18.10 -5.76 -6.19
CA ARG A 152 17.10 -5.70 -7.25
C ARG A 152 16.05 -6.76 -6.97
N MET A 153 14.81 -6.39 -7.13
CA MET A 153 13.68 -7.30 -6.99
C MET A 153 12.73 -7.10 -8.16
N TYR A 154 12.29 -8.19 -8.73
CA TYR A 154 11.26 -8.23 -9.75
C TYR A 154 9.97 -8.71 -9.10
N ALA A 155 8.86 -8.06 -9.40
CA ALA A 155 7.56 -8.44 -8.91
C ALA A 155 6.58 -8.58 -10.07
N TYR A 156 5.83 -9.66 -10.08
CA TYR A 156 4.83 -9.96 -11.07
C TYR A 156 3.55 -10.43 -10.41
N ASP A 157 2.43 -9.88 -10.86
CA ASP A 157 1.09 -10.17 -10.39
C ASP A 157 0.28 -10.69 -11.58
N SER A 158 0.04 -12.01 -11.60
CA SER A 158 -0.68 -12.69 -12.69
C SER A 158 -2.16 -12.29 -12.78
N MET A 159 -2.71 -11.74 -11.70
CA MET A 159 -4.09 -11.24 -11.64
C MET A 159 -4.23 -9.79 -12.10
N ASN A 160 -3.12 -9.11 -12.41
CA ASN A 160 -3.14 -7.72 -12.84
C ASN A 160 -3.40 -7.62 -14.34
N LYS A 161 -4.41 -6.84 -14.73
CA LYS A 161 -4.76 -6.61 -16.15
C LYS A 161 -3.62 -6.00 -16.97
N ALA A 162 -2.70 -5.28 -16.35
CA ALA A 162 -1.55 -4.68 -17.03
C ALA A 162 -0.51 -5.71 -17.46
N ASP A 163 -0.51 -6.91 -16.87
CA ASP A 163 0.34 -8.05 -17.23
C ASP A 163 1.84 -7.67 -17.40
N THR A 164 2.35 -6.86 -16.45
CA THR A 164 3.69 -6.28 -16.52
C THR A 164 4.53 -6.65 -15.31
N VAL A 165 5.82 -6.90 -15.55
CA VAL A 165 6.82 -7.04 -14.48
C VAL A 165 7.22 -5.66 -13.97
N ARG A 166 7.26 -5.50 -12.66
CA ARG A 166 7.79 -4.29 -12.02
C ARG A 166 9.13 -4.57 -11.38
N THR A 167 10.10 -3.68 -11.62
CA THR A 167 11.43 -3.76 -11.05
C THR A 167 11.60 -2.75 -9.94
N PHE A 168 12.07 -3.20 -8.78
CA PHE A 168 12.40 -2.38 -7.64
C PHE A 168 13.89 -2.45 -7.37
N VAL A 169 14.52 -1.30 -7.18
CA VAL A 169 15.95 -1.21 -6.86
C VAL A 169 16.09 -0.47 -5.52
N GLY A 170 16.96 -0.98 -4.67
CA GLY A 170 17.26 -0.38 -3.37
C GLY A 170 18.76 -0.45 -3.08
N ASN A 171 19.27 0.56 -2.36
CA ASN A 171 20.63 0.57 -1.87
C ASN A 171 20.62 0.66 -0.35
N SER A 172 21.56 -0.03 0.30
CA SER A 172 21.72 0.01 1.74
C SER A 172 23.17 -0.32 2.12
N THR A 173 23.45 -0.41 3.41
CA THR A 173 24.79 -0.73 3.92
C THR A 173 24.70 -1.82 4.96
N LEU A 174 25.50 -2.87 4.78
CA LEU A 174 25.73 -3.92 5.77
C LEU A 174 26.85 -3.47 6.69
N ASN A 175 26.61 -3.52 8.01
CA ASN A 175 27.60 -3.18 9.01
C ASN A 175 28.14 -4.46 9.67
N GLN A 176 29.37 -4.80 9.39
CA GLN A 176 30.04 -5.96 9.99
C GLN A 176 30.97 -5.56 11.12
N VAL A 177 30.84 -6.22 12.25
CA VAL A 177 31.74 -6.05 13.38
C VAL A 177 32.80 -7.15 13.33
N ILE A 178 34.07 -6.74 13.21
CA ILE A 178 35.21 -7.66 13.10
C ILE A 178 36.09 -7.48 14.35
N PHE A 179 36.30 -8.56 15.06
CA PHE A 179 37.22 -8.61 16.19
C PHE A 179 38.60 -9.02 15.69
N GLY A 180 39.59 -8.27 16.06
CA GLY A 180 40.96 -8.54 15.64
C GLY A 180 41.97 -8.08 16.67
N SER A 181 43.25 -8.07 16.33
CA SER A 181 44.32 -7.57 17.16
C SER A 181 44.96 -6.33 16.53
N GLU A 182 45.68 -5.54 17.31
CA GLU A 182 46.44 -4.37 16.83
C GLU A 182 47.45 -4.72 15.73
N LYS A 183 47.85 -5.98 15.62
CA LYS A 183 48.81 -6.46 14.63
C LYS A 183 48.17 -6.84 13.30
N MET A 184 46.84 -6.90 13.24
CA MET A 184 46.16 -7.24 12.00
C MET A 184 46.23 -6.10 10.98
N THR A 185 46.57 -6.46 9.77
CA THR A 185 46.57 -5.53 8.63
C THR A 185 45.16 -5.34 8.08
N GLU A 186 44.92 -4.27 7.34
CA GLU A 186 43.66 -4.02 6.66
C GLU A 186 43.23 -5.21 5.78
N ALA A 187 44.18 -5.81 5.06
CA ALA A 187 43.90 -6.98 4.21
C ALA A 187 43.43 -8.19 5.03
N GLN A 188 43.90 -8.35 6.27
CA GLN A 188 43.45 -9.40 7.15
C GLN A 188 42.02 -9.11 7.66
N TYR A 189 41.71 -7.86 8.05
CA TYR A 189 40.31 -7.48 8.41
C TYR A 189 39.36 -7.74 7.24
N ARG A 190 39.74 -7.41 6.00
CA ARG A 190 38.90 -7.67 4.81
C ARG A 190 38.63 -9.15 4.57
N ARG A 191 39.53 -10.07 4.91
CA ARG A 191 39.30 -11.52 4.82
C ARG A 191 38.25 -12.02 5.81
N HIS A 192 38.19 -11.39 7.00
CA HIS A 192 37.22 -11.72 8.04
C HIS A 192 35.86 -11.00 7.91
N LEU A 193 35.68 -10.26 6.82
CA LEU A 193 34.48 -9.48 6.58
C LEU A 193 33.20 -10.30 6.59
N TRP A 194 33.28 -11.53 6.11
CA TRP A 194 32.12 -12.43 5.95
C TRP A 194 32.00 -13.49 7.03
N ASP A 195 32.89 -13.53 8.01
CA ASP A 195 32.90 -14.58 9.03
C ASP A 195 31.71 -14.48 10.01
N ASN A 196 31.16 -13.28 10.19
CA ASN A 196 30.01 -13.08 11.07
C ASN A 196 28.69 -13.29 10.32
N SER A 197 28.40 -14.52 9.98
CA SER A 197 27.19 -14.91 9.24
C SER A 197 25.89 -14.63 10.00
N VAL A 198 25.91 -14.69 11.35
CA VAL A 198 24.72 -14.40 12.18
C VAL A 198 24.33 -12.93 12.09
N ASN A 199 25.31 -12.01 12.19
CA ASN A 199 25.07 -10.58 12.05
C ASN A 199 24.58 -10.24 10.63
N MET A 200 25.18 -10.89 9.61
CA MET A 200 24.78 -10.71 8.22
C MET A 200 23.33 -11.21 8.00
N ALA A 201 22.98 -12.36 8.52
CA ALA A 201 21.63 -12.92 8.44
C ALA A 201 20.59 -11.99 9.07
N SER A 202 20.86 -11.49 10.26
CA SER A 202 19.96 -10.55 10.97
C SER A 202 19.74 -9.27 10.18
N GLN A 203 20.81 -8.61 9.69
CA GLN A 203 20.69 -7.38 8.93
C GLN A 203 20.01 -7.60 7.57
N ALA A 204 20.21 -8.77 6.94
CA ALA A 204 19.52 -9.15 5.71
C ALA A 204 18.01 -9.32 5.95
N ALA A 205 17.61 -10.03 7.01
CA ALA A 205 16.21 -10.20 7.38
C ALA A 205 15.54 -8.85 7.69
N ASP A 206 16.21 -7.96 8.42
CA ASP A 206 15.72 -6.60 8.67
C ASP A 206 15.56 -5.79 7.37
N ALA A 207 16.48 -5.93 6.42
CA ALA A 207 16.38 -5.27 5.11
C ALA A 207 15.19 -5.81 4.30
N GLY A 208 14.96 -7.11 4.35
CA GLY A 208 13.79 -7.76 3.77
C GLY A 208 12.49 -7.22 4.36
N SER A 209 12.39 -7.22 5.68
CA SER A 209 11.22 -6.72 6.40
C SER A 209 10.91 -5.24 6.07
N ARG A 210 11.93 -4.38 6.04
CA ARG A 210 11.76 -2.97 5.63
C ARG A 210 11.31 -2.83 4.18
N SER A 211 11.78 -3.70 3.30
CA SER A 211 11.37 -3.71 1.89
C SER A 211 9.90 -4.11 1.73
N ALA A 212 9.43 -5.08 2.52
CA ALA A 212 8.03 -5.52 2.53
C ALA A 212 7.05 -4.39 2.92
N ALA A 213 7.48 -3.44 3.75
CA ALA A 213 6.63 -2.31 4.15
C ALA A 213 6.12 -1.48 2.97
N LYS A 214 6.84 -1.44 1.83
CA LYS A 214 6.42 -0.73 0.62
C LYS A 214 5.23 -1.40 -0.09
N PHE A 215 4.97 -2.67 0.21
CA PHE A 215 3.88 -3.45 -0.38
C PHE A 215 2.65 -3.52 0.53
N LYS A 216 2.73 -2.98 1.74
CA LYS A 216 1.60 -2.93 2.67
C LYS A 216 0.60 -1.85 2.26
N SER A 217 -0.67 -2.23 2.22
CA SER A 217 -1.76 -1.25 2.17
C SER A 217 -1.89 -0.59 3.54
N VAL A 218 -2.23 0.68 3.53
CA VAL A 218 -2.45 1.45 4.75
C VAL A 218 -3.93 1.80 4.86
N TRP A 219 -4.55 1.54 6.00
CA TRP A 219 -5.87 2.06 6.30
C TRP A 219 -5.77 3.53 6.67
N LYS A 220 -6.59 4.35 6.02
CA LYS A 220 -6.66 5.78 6.28
C LYS A 220 -8.10 6.19 6.53
N GLU A 221 -8.31 6.94 7.60
CA GLU A 221 -9.59 7.57 7.84
C GLU A 221 -9.83 8.69 6.84
N GLU A 222 -10.95 8.62 6.14
CA GLU A 222 -11.37 9.60 5.16
C GLU A 222 -12.81 10.02 5.41
N ALA A 223 -13.04 11.33 5.31
CA ALA A 223 -14.38 11.89 5.41
C ALA A 223 -15.15 11.73 4.08
N PHE A 224 -16.36 11.22 4.18
CA PHE A 224 -17.35 11.16 3.11
C PHE A 224 -18.61 11.86 3.56
N SER A 225 -19.03 12.86 2.79
CA SER A 225 -20.23 13.64 3.08
C SER A 225 -21.33 13.28 2.08
N PHE A 226 -22.55 13.17 2.59
CA PHE A 226 -23.74 12.83 1.82
C PHE A 226 -24.79 13.92 2.01
N TYR A 227 -25.57 14.17 0.97
CA TYR A 227 -26.67 15.13 1.02
C TYR A 227 -27.96 14.48 1.51
N TYR A 228 -28.76 15.26 2.24
CA TYR A 228 -30.12 14.89 2.57
C TYR A 228 -31.00 16.14 2.72
N TYR A 229 -32.31 15.91 2.69
CA TYR A 229 -33.35 16.91 2.97
C TYR A 229 -34.15 16.44 4.17
N ASP A 230 -34.78 17.39 4.84
CA ASP A 230 -35.68 17.09 5.96
C ASP A 230 -37.03 16.53 5.47
N SER A 231 -36.98 15.29 4.99
CA SER A 231 -38.15 14.50 4.61
C SER A 231 -37.86 13.01 4.83
N THR A 232 -38.88 12.25 5.18
CA THR A 232 -38.75 10.81 5.54
C THR A 232 -37.96 10.00 4.50
N ALA A 233 -38.22 10.22 3.21
CA ALA A 233 -37.53 9.46 2.17
C ALA A 233 -36.01 9.71 2.12
N TRP A 234 -35.58 10.95 2.39
CA TRP A 234 -34.18 11.34 2.42
C TRP A 234 -33.50 10.93 3.73
N THR A 235 -34.19 11.13 4.87
CA THR A 235 -33.64 10.75 6.19
C THR A 235 -33.50 9.25 6.30
N ASP A 236 -34.44 8.47 5.82
CA ASP A 236 -34.36 7.01 5.77
C ASP A 236 -33.16 6.49 4.94
N ALA A 237 -32.85 7.16 3.82
CA ALA A 237 -31.68 6.82 3.01
C ALA A 237 -30.37 7.18 3.74
N ALA A 238 -30.34 8.33 4.42
CA ALA A 238 -29.21 8.79 5.22
C ALA A 238 -28.96 7.83 6.42
N GLU A 239 -30.01 7.41 7.13
CA GLU A 239 -29.93 6.46 8.24
C GLU A 239 -29.41 5.09 7.78
N ALA A 240 -29.87 4.62 6.63
CA ALA A 240 -29.37 3.37 6.05
C ALA A 240 -27.87 3.47 5.75
N ALA A 241 -27.40 4.59 5.17
CA ALA A 241 -25.98 4.83 4.93
C ALA A 241 -25.18 4.93 6.23
N TYR A 242 -25.67 5.69 7.19
CA TYR A 242 -25.03 5.84 8.50
C TYR A 242 -24.88 4.52 9.25
N SER A 243 -25.85 3.61 9.04
CA SER A 243 -25.82 2.23 9.57
C SER A 243 -25.05 1.25 8.70
N PHE A 244 -24.26 1.71 7.71
CA PHE A 244 -23.49 0.88 6.76
C PHE A 244 -24.32 -0.10 5.93
N GLN A 245 -25.65 0.11 5.84
CA GLN A 245 -26.56 -0.68 5.00
C GLN A 245 -26.55 -0.14 3.56
N TRP A 246 -25.37 -0.16 2.91
CA TRP A 246 -25.14 0.51 1.63
C TRP A 246 -26.14 0.13 0.55
N LYS A 247 -26.44 -1.18 0.42
CA LYS A 247 -27.43 -1.64 -0.57
C LYS A 247 -28.79 -1.01 -0.37
N LYS A 248 -29.26 -0.95 0.88
CA LYS A 248 -30.53 -0.31 1.24
C LYS A 248 -30.50 1.20 1.03
N ALA A 249 -29.37 1.86 1.32
CA ALA A 249 -29.20 3.28 1.05
C ALA A 249 -29.28 3.58 -0.46
N VAL A 250 -28.60 2.78 -1.28
CA VAL A 250 -28.64 2.87 -2.74
C VAL A 250 -30.07 2.70 -3.26
N ASP A 251 -30.81 1.66 -2.83
CA ASP A 251 -32.18 1.43 -3.27
C ASP A 251 -33.09 2.64 -2.93
N LYS A 252 -32.89 3.23 -1.74
CA LYS A 252 -33.64 4.42 -1.32
C LYS A 252 -33.27 5.65 -2.15
N TRP A 253 -31.98 5.95 -2.40
CA TRP A 253 -31.56 7.06 -3.26
C TRP A 253 -32.03 6.88 -4.71
N MET A 254 -32.04 5.64 -5.23
CA MET A 254 -32.59 5.32 -6.54
C MET A 254 -34.08 5.69 -6.64
N SER A 255 -34.86 5.45 -5.60
CA SER A 255 -36.27 5.84 -5.58
C SER A 255 -36.49 7.37 -5.60
N LEU A 256 -35.51 8.14 -5.12
CA LEU A 256 -35.54 9.62 -5.11
C LEU A 256 -35.27 10.23 -6.51
N LEU A 257 -34.73 9.47 -7.44
CA LEU A 257 -34.47 9.96 -8.81
C LEU A 257 -35.76 10.27 -9.59
N ASN A 258 -36.90 9.70 -9.19
CA ASN A 258 -38.18 9.96 -9.82
C ASN A 258 -38.76 11.33 -9.39
N THR A 259 -38.00 12.39 -9.61
CA THR A 259 -38.38 13.77 -9.31
C THR A 259 -38.18 14.67 -10.54
N LYS A 260 -39.06 15.68 -10.67
CA LYS A 260 -38.91 16.73 -11.68
C LYS A 260 -37.89 17.82 -11.27
N ASN A 261 -37.46 17.81 -10.02
CA ASN A 261 -36.47 18.76 -9.50
C ASN A 261 -35.08 18.24 -9.80
N TYR A 262 -34.41 18.81 -10.82
CA TYR A 262 -33.07 18.44 -11.26
C TYR A 262 -32.02 18.59 -10.16
N GLU A 263 -32.12 19.61 -9.33
CA GLU A 263 -31.19 19.83 -8.22
C GLU A 263 -31.27 18.71 -7.17
N LYS A 264 -32.50 18.34 -6.74
CA LYS A 264 -32.70 17.21 -5.83
C LYS A 264 -32.21 15.90 -6.43
N ARG A 265 -32.41 15.71 -7.74
CA ARG A 265 -31.93 14.53 -8.43
C ARG A 265 -30.39 14.48 -8.44
N ALA A 266 -29.73 15.61 -8.72
CA ALA A 266 -28.27 15.70 -8.69
C ALA A 266 -27.67 15.31 -7.33
N TYR A 267 -28.29 15.73 -6.21
CA TYR A 267 -27.86 15.31 -4.87
C TYR A 267 -28.02 13.81 -4.61
N ALA A 268 -29.12 13.21 -5.09
CA ALA A 268 -29.33 11.77 -4.96
C ALA A 268 -28.33 10.97 -5.81
N GLU A 269 -28.05 11.41 -7.02
CA GLU A 269 -27.05 10.83 -7.94
C GLU A 269 -25.63 10.96 -7.38
N TYR A 270 -25.28 12.09 -6.75
CA TYR A 270 -24.03 12.23 -6.04
C TYR A 270 -23.92 11.21 -4.89
N ASN A 271 -24.96 11.03 -4.10
CA ASN A 271 -24.97 10.07 -3.01
C ASN A 271 -24.82 8.62 -3.54
N LEU A 272 -25.45 8.30 -4.67
CA LEU A 272 -25.26 7.02 -5.36
C LEU A 272 -23.81 6.84 -5.80
N ALA A 273 -23.20 7.87 -6.38
CA ALA A 273 -21.79 7.85 -6.76
C ALA A 273 -20.87 7.57 -5.55
N ALA A 274 -21.09 8.27 -4.43
CA ALA A 274 -20.31 8.08 -3.23
C ALA A 274 -20.49 6.67 -2.63
N ALA A 275 -21.72 6.14 -2.63
CA ALA A 275 -21.99 4.78 -2.14
C ALA A 275 -21.34 3.71 -3.05
N CYS A 276 -21.47 3.82 -4.38
CA CYS A 276 -20.83 2.91 -5.33
C CYS A 276 -19.30 2.91 -5.15
N PHE A 277 -18.70 4.08 -4.97
CA PHE A 277 -17.27 4.21 -4.69
C PHE A 277 -16.86 3.46 -3.41
N LEU A 278 -17.64 3.59 -2.34
CA LEU A 278 -17.38 2.91 -1.06
C LEU A 278 -17.60 1.40 -1.13
N MET A 279 -18.52 0.95 -1.99
CA MET A 279 -18.72 -0.47 -2.27
C MET A 279 -17.68 -1.08 -3.21
N GLY A 280 -16.80 -0.26 -3.80
CA GLY A 280 -15.72 -0.69 -4.68
C GLY A 280 -16.06 -0.67 -6.17
N ASP A 281 -17.28 -0.32 -6.56
CA ASP A 281 -17.71 -0.19 -7.96
C ASP A 281 -17.36 1.23 -8.47
N VAL A 282 -16.08 1.40 -8.83
CA VAL A 282 -15.50 2.71 -9.16
C VAL A 282 -16.00 3.23 -10.51
N GLU A 283 -16.22 2.34 -11.46
CA GLU A 283 -16.76 2.66 -12.79
C GLU A 283 -18.20 3.17 -12.68
N LEU A 284 -19.04 2.49 -11.93
CA LEU A 284 -20.42 2.90 -11.70
C LEU A 284 -20.48 4.20 -10.88
N ALA A 285 -19.57 4.39 -9.91
CA ALA A 285 -19.42 5.64 -9.18
C ALA A 285 -19.13 6.82 -10.11
N SER A 286 -18.24 6.63 -11.10
CA SER A 286 -17.96 7.65 -12.13
C SER A 286 -19.20 8.01 -12.95
N GLN A 287 -19.94 6.99 -13.40
CA GLN A 287 -21.15 7.19 -14.20
C GLN A 287 -22.23 7.98 -13.45
N TRP A 288 -22.47 7.63 -12.19
CA TRP A 288 -23.42 8.38 -11.33
C TRP A 288 -22.97 9.82 -11.09
N LEU A 289 -21.66 10.05 -10.87
CA LEU A 289 -21.14 11.39 -10.68
C LEU A 289 -21.25 12.24 -11.95
N ASP A 290 -21.03 11.64 -13.12
CA ASP A 290 -21.22 12.31 -14.42
C ASP A 290 -22.69 12.67 -14.66
N GLN A 291 -23.63 11.82 -14.20
CA GLN A 291 -25.06 12.11 -14.30
C GLN A 291 -25.46 13.25 -13.33
N SER A 292 -24.96 13.21 -12.11
CA SER A 292 -25.15 14.30 -11.13
C SER A 292 -24.66 15.64 -11.68
N ASP A 293 -23.48 15.69 -12.31
CA ASP A 293 -22.94 16.93 -12.90
C ASP A 293 -23.75 17.43 -14.10
N LYS A 294 -24.43 16.55 -14.85
CA LYS A 294 -25.35 16.96 -15.93
C LYS A 294 -26.63 17.56 -15.41
N ASP A 295 -27.20 17.03 -14.33
CA ASP A 295 -28.41 17.54 -13.74
C ASP A 295 -28.19 18.83 -12.93
N GLY A 296 -27.03 18.93 -12.26
CA GLY A 296 -26.61 20.11 -11.53
C GLY A 296 -25.38 19.82 -10.70
N LYS A 297 -24.23 20.35 -11.08
CA LYS A 297 -22.98 20.13 -10.36
C LYS A 297 -23.09 20.52 -8.90
N VAL A 298 -22.92 19.55 -8.01
CA VAL A 298 -23.00 19.76 -6.56
C VAL A 298 -21.63 20.12 -5.99
N TYR A 299 -21.61 20.84 -4.85
CA TYR A 299 -20.36 21.34 -4.23
C TYR A 299 -19.31 20.26 -3.95
N LEU A 300 -19.74 19.05 -3.54
CA LEU A 300 -18.84 17.95 -3.20
C LEU A 300 -18.34 17.15 -4.40
N SER A 301 -18.85 17.41 -5.61
CA SER A 301 -18.56 16.63 -6.83
C SER A 301 -17.08 16.58 -7.15
N ASP A 302 -16.36 17.69 -7.11
CA ASP A 302 -14.93 17.74 -7.45
C ASP A 302 -14.06 16.94 -6.47
N SER A 303 -14.44 16.85 -5.21
CA SER A 303 -13.74 16.07 -4.20
C SER A 303 -13.88 14.58 -4.46
N LEU A 304 -15.10 14.11 -4.73
CA LEU A 304 -15.38 12.72 -5.05
C LEU A 304 -14.75 12.31 -6.39
N ARG A 305 -14.81 13.19 -7.40
CA ARG A 305 -14.18 12.94 -8.71
C ARG A 305 -12.69 12.70 -8.61
N ARG A 306 -11.97 13.46 -7.78
CA ARG A 306 -10.54 13.21 -7.53
C ARG A 306 -10.28 11.84 -6.91
N LYS A 307 -11.13 11.41 -5.96
CA LYS A 307 -11.02 10.08 -5.34
C LYS A 307 -11.27 8.94 -6.35
N ILE A 308 -12.30 9.09 -7.18
CA ILE A 308 -12.63 8.15 -8.26
C ILE A 308 -11.48 8.06 -9.27
N ALA A 309 -11.00 9.19 -9.79
CA ALA A 309 -9.90 9.23 -10.75
C ALA A 309 -8.63 8.58 -10.21
N ALA A 310 -8.29 8.83 -8.94
CA ALA A 310 -7.13 8.21 -8.30
C ALA A 310 -7.24 6.69 -8.16
N LYS A 311 -8.45 6.11 -8.16
CA LYS A 311 -8.67 4.66 -8.16
C LYS A 311 -8.71 4.05 -9.57
N LEU A 312 -9.22 4.77 -10.56
CA LEU A 312 -9.29 4.30 -11.96
C LEU A 312 -7.93 4.27 -12.66
N GLN A 313 -6.97 5.09 -12.22
CA GLN A 313 -5.60 5.14 -12.77
C GLN A 313 -4.69 4.00 -12.29
N ARG A 314 -5.21 3.09 -11.51
CA ARG A 314 -4.48 1.97 -10.87
C ARG A 314 -4.94 0.64 -11.40
#